data_05031bbb1981cbd748dffa48eaebc872
#
_entry.id   05031bbb1981cbd748dffa48eaebc872
#
_cell.length_a   1.000
_cell.length_b   1.000
_cell.length_c   1.000
_cell.angle_alpha   90.00
_cell.angle_beta   90.00
_cell.angle_gamma   90.00
#
_symmetry.space_group_name_H-M   'P 1'
#
loop_
_entity.id
_entity.type
_entity.pdbx_description
1 polymer ?
#
loop_
_entity_poly.entity_id
_entity_poly.type
_entity_poly.pdbx_seq_one_letter_code
_entity_poly.pdbx_strand_id
1 'polypeptide(L)'
;MTRDERIQRLIAASPTLANYRLQLIDKIVSAFAQPKDFRRSATSELITPGVLEDFGDVLRMHHCLSREPFSKDKFEYALERILIESGVVASLAPRGQRGFDIEISTEKFSLKTEAAKAIRENTIHISKFMELGGGTWGSNLEDLIGLRQQFLTALAGINRILILRTLKKSDPIFLYELVEIPKPQLLKASTGRLEMMMQSTQNPKPGYCYVEENEELLFSLYFDGGGERKLQVKGLQKSLCTVHATWQFELPTGTL
;
A
#
# COMPACT_ATOMS: atom_id res chain seq x y z
N MET A 1 -20.45 -8.13 25.03
CA MET A 1 -19.42 -8.59 26.01
C MET A 1 -18.64 -7.39 26.49
N THR A 2 -18.70 -7.12 27.80
CA THR A 2 -18.00 -6.00 28.44
C THR A 2 -16.50 -6.26 28.52
N ARG A 3 -15.72 -5.23 28.90
CA ARG A 3 -14.27 -5.35 29.14
C ARG A 3 -13.97 -6.41 30.22
N ASP A 4 -14.71 -6.37 31.30
CA ASP A 4 -14.50 -7.28 32.44
C ASP A 4 -14.84 -8.73 32.09
N GLU A 5 -15.92 -8.96 31.35
CA GLU A 5 -16.25 -10.29 30.82
C GLU A 5 -15.15 -10.86 29.92
N ARG A 6 -14.50 -10.01 29.08
CA ARG A 6 -13.37 -10.44 28.26
C ARG A 6 -12.17 -10.82 29.11
N ILE A 7 -11.85 -10.03 30.13
CA ILE A 7 -10.74 -10.31 31.08
C ILE A 7 -11.01 -11.65 31.79
N GLN A 8 -12.20 -11.85 32.36
CA GLN A 8 -12.54 -13.08 33.06
C GLN A 8 -12.47 -14.31 32.13
N ARG A 9 -12.93 -14.16 30.87
CA ARG A 9 -12.82 -15.22 29.87
C ARG A 9 -11.34 -15.58 29.56
N LEU A 10 -10.45 -14.59 29.42
CA LEU A 10 -9.03 -14.82 29.18
C LEU A 10 -8.37 -15.53 30.36
N ILE A 11 -8.67 -15.09 31.60
CA ILE A 11 -8.18 -15.72 32.82
C ILE A 11 -8.64 -17.19 32.90
N ALA A 12 -9.93 -17.45 32.65
CA ALA A 12 -10.49 -18.80 32.71
C ALA A 12 -9.92 -19.73 31.62
N ALA A 13 -9.61 -19.20 30.44
CA ALA A 13 -9.03 -19.98 29.35
C ALA A 13 -7.53 -20.25 29.50
N SER A 14 -6.78 -19.36 30.16
CA SER A 14 -5.32 -19.42 30.21
C SER A 14 -4.76 -20.74 30.77
N PRO A 15 -5.30 -21.37 31.83
CA PRO A 15 -4.78 -22.64 32.34
C PRO A 15 -4.92 -23.83 31.37
N THR A 16 -5.81 -23.73 30.39
CA THR A 16 -6.03 -24.79 29.40
C THR A 16 -5.18 -24.65 28.14
N LEU A 17 -4.46 -23.54 28.00
CA LEU A 17 -3.64 -23.28 26.84
C LEU A 17 -2.27 -23.95 26.94
N ALA A 18 -1.83 -24.57 25.84
CA ALA A 18 -0.47 -25.04 25.71
C ALA A 18 0.54 -23.89 25.83
N ASN A 19 1.73 -24.16 26.38
CA ASN A 19 2.74 -23.14 26.67
C ASN A 19 3.08 -22.25 25.45
N TYR A 20 3.19 -22.81 24.24
CA TYR A 20 3.49 -22.01 23.05
C TYR A 20 2.36 -21.01 22.72
N ARG A 21 1.09 -21.33 23.03
CA ARG A 21 -0.03 -20.40 22.84
C ARG A 21 0.02 -19.26 23.84
N LEU A 22 0.38 -19.55 25.07
CA LEU A 22 0.61 -18.53 26.10
C LEU A 22 1.75 -17.60 25.69
N GLN A 23 2.85 -18.14 25.14
CA GLN A 23 3.96 -17.35 24.62
C GLN A 23 3.53 -16.43 23.46
N LEU A 24 2.65 -16.87 22.57
CA LEU A 24 2.12 -16.02 21.50
C LEU A 24 1.25 -14.87 22.05
N ILE A 25 0.38 -15.17 23.03
CA ILE A 25 -0.44 -14.15 23.69
C ILE A 25 0.46 -13.15 24.41
N ASP A 26 1.46 -13.62 25.15
CA ASP A 26 2.42 -12.79 25.88
C ASP A 26 3.19 -11.86 24.91
N LYS A 27 3.66 -12.36 23.78
CA LYS A 27 4.28 -11.52 22.75
C LYS A 27 3.38 -10.38 22.27
N ILE A 28 2.11 -10.67 22.00
CA ILE A 28 1.14 -9.67 21.55
C ILE A 28 0.90 -8.63 22.65
N VAL A 29 0.67 -9.08 23.88
CA VAL A 29 0.46 -8.18 25.03
C VAL A 29 1.70 -7.32 25.26
N SER A 30 2.88 -7.92 25.24
CA SER A 30 4.15 -7.20 25.39
C SER A 30 4.39 -6.18 24.28
N ALA A 31 4.00 -6.50 23.03
CA ALA A 31 4.06 -5.55 21.92
C ALA A 31 3.13 -4.36 22.16
N PHE A 32 1.89 -4.61 22.60
CA PHE A 32 0.94 -3.53 22.88
C PHE A 32 1.34 -2.64 24.07
N ALA A 33 2.24 -3.09 24.94
CA ALA A 33 2.81 -2.30 26.02
C ALA A 33 3.99 -1.41 25.58
N GLN A 34 4.57 -1.66 24.38
CA GLN A 34 5.70 -0.87 23.90
C GLN A 34 5.25 0.53 23.41
N PRO A 35 6.19 1.49 23.36
CA PRO A 35 5.92 2.82 22.84
C PRO A 35 5.36 2.80 21.42
N LYS A 36 4.42 3.71 21.16
CA LYS A 36 3.84 3.96 19.85
C LYS A 36 3.63 5.44 19.64
N ASP A 37 3.74 5.86 18.39
CA ASP A 37 3.40 7.20 17.92
C ASP A 37 2.56 7.08 16.64
N PHE A 38 1.24 7.12 16.80
CA PHE A 38 0.28 7.04 15.71
C PHE A 38 -0.27 8.43 15.45
N ARG A 39 -0.09 8.91 14.22
CA ARG A 39 -0.51 10.25 13.82
C ARG A 39 -1.41 10.18 12.59
N ARG A 40 -2.52 10.89 12.63
CA ARG A 40 -3.36 11.11 11.45
C ARG A 40 -3.27 12.57 11.01
N SER A 41 -3.44 12.81 9.71
CA SER A 41 -3.67 14.15 9.21
C SER A 41 -5.01 14.68 9.73
N ALA A 42 -5.03 15.96 10.17
CA ALA A 42 -6.27 16.61 10.58
C ALA A 42 -7.31 16.67 9.45
N THR A 43 -6.86 16.67 8.21
CA THR A 43 -7.70 16.71 6.99
C THR A 43 -8.10 15.33 6.48
N SER A 44 -7.65 14.24 7.12
CA SER A 44 -8.03 12.90 6.68
C SER A 44 -9.47 12.61 7.05
N GLU A 45 -10.30 12.41 6.06
CA GLU A 45 -11.69 11.93 6.21
C GLU A 45 -11.76 10.38 6.27
N LEU A 46 -10.76 9.71 5.68
CA LEU A 46 -10.69 8.25 5.60
C LEU A 46 -10.27 7.61 6.93
N ILE A 47 -9.30 8.22 7.61
CA ILE A 47 -8.73 7.67 8.84
C ILE A 47 -9.31 8.41 10.04
N THR A 48 -10.30 7.80 10.70
CA THR A 48 -10.82 8.26 12.00
C THR A 48 -9.83 7.92 13.12
N PRO A 49 -9.97 8.49 14.33
CA PRO A 49 -9.15 8.08 15.48
C PRO A 49 -9.22 6.59 15.78
N GLY A 50 -10.40 5.97 15.65
CA GLY A 50 -10.58 4.51 15.84
C GLY A 50 -9.85 3.71 14.77
N VAL A 51 -10.03 4.04 13.50
CA VAL A 51 -9.33 3.38 12.38
C VAL A 51 -7.81 3.52 12.53
N LEU A 52 -7.31 4.68 13.01
CA LEU A 52 -5.88 4.89 13.26
C LEU A 52 -5.33 3.88 14.28
N GLU A 53 -6.00 3.76 15.43
CA GLU A 53 -5.59 2.85 16.50
C GLU A 53 -5.68 1.39 16.07
N ASP A 54 -6.82 0.97 15.54
CA ASP A 54 -7.07 -0.42 15.16
C ASP A 54 -6.11 -0.89 14.05
N PHE A 55 -5.86 -0.03 13.05
CA PHE A 55 -4.92 -0.37 11.97
C PHE A 55 -3.48 -0.44 12.47
N GLY A 56 -3.08 0.48 13.35
CA GLY A 56 -1.77 0.45 13.99
C GLY A 56 -1.56 -0.80 14.84
N ASP A 57 -2.58 -1.24 15.58
CA ASP A 57 -2.50 -2.45 16.38
C ASP A 57 -2.47 -3.72 15.51
N VAL A 58 -3.14 -3.74 14.35
CA VAL A 58 -2.99 -4.81 13.35
C VAL A 58 -1.57 -4.88 12.80
N LEU A 59 -0.93 -3.74 12.52
CA LEU A 59 0.48 -3.71 12.10
C LEU A 59 1.41 -4.24 13.19
N ARG A 60 1.19 -3.86 14.45
CA ARG A 60 1.96 -4.35 15.60
C ARG A 60 1.83 -5.86 15.76
N MET A 61 0.57 -6.37 15.72
CA MET A 61 0.30 -7.80 15.81
C MET A 61 0.95 -8.58 14.66
N HIS A 62 0.93 -8.05 13.44
CA HIS A 62 1.62 -8.66 12.30
C HIS A 62 3.11 -8.85 12.60
N HIS A 63 3.75 -7.82 13.12
CA HIS A 63 5.19 -7.87 13.41
C HIS A 63 5.57 -8.65 14.67
N CYS A 64 4.61 -9.02 15.52
CA CYS A 64 4.86 -10.05 16.56
C CYS A 64 5.14 -11.43 15.95
N LEU A 65 4.71 -11.68 14.70
CA LEU A 65 4.73 -12.99 14.06
C LEU A 65 5.57 -13.02 12.78
N SER A 66 5.95 -11.87 12.23
CA SER A 66 6.61 -11.79 10.92
C SER A 66 7.54 -10.59 10.81
N ARG A 67 8.75 -10.80 10.27
CA ARG A 67 9.66 -9.72 9.87
C ARG A 67 9.34 -9.14 8.51
N GLU A 68 8.48 -9.81 7.73
CA GLU A 68 8.13 -9.33 6.41
C GLU A 68 7.24 -8.08 6.49
N PRO A 69 7.34 -7.16 5.51
CA PRO A 69 6.42 -6.03 5.42
C PRO A 69 4.98 -6.49 5.33
N PHE A 70 4.06 -5.60 5.71
CA PHE A 70 2.64 -5.86 5.51
C PHE A 70 2.33 -5.94 4.03
N SER A 71 1.90 -7.12 3.55
CA SER A 71 1.64 -7.36 2.13
C SER A 71 0.38 -6.65 1.65
N LYS A 72 0.24 -6.53 0.33
CA LYS A 72 -0.96 -5.94 -0.28
C LYS A 72 -2.24 -6.66 0.16
N ASP A 73 -2.27 -7.99 0.09
CA ASP A 73 -3.44 -8.78 0.49
C ASP A 73 -3.82 -8.53 1.96
N LYS A 74 -2.82 -8.49 2.85
CA LYS A 74 -3.07 -8.19 4.27
C LYS A 74 -3.61 -6.78 4.45
N PHE A 75 -3.11 -5.81 3.69
CA PHE A 75 -3.58 -4.44 3.70
C PHE A 75 -5.05 -4.35 3.27
N GLU A 76 -5.42 -5.01 2.18
CA GLU A 76 -6.80 -5.07 1.68
C GLU A 76 -7.76 -5.61 2.75
N TYR A 77 -7.49 -6.80 3.27
CA TYR A 77 -8.35 -7.44 4.28
C TYR A 77 -8.40 -6.67 5.60
N ALA A 78 -7.28 -6.12 6.06
CA ALA A 78 -7.24 -5.35 7.29
C ALA A 78 -8.03 -4.06 7.17
N LEU A 79 -7.86 -3.33 6.06
CA LEU A 79 -8.56 -2.07 5.82
C LEU A 79 -10.07 -2.29 5.74
N GLU A 80 -10.52 -3.26 4.94
CA GLU A 80 -11.95 -3.62 4.85
C GLU A 80 -12.53 -3.89 6.23
N ARG A 81 -11.93 -4.81 6.96
CA ARG A 81 -12.44 -5.24 8.27
C ARG A 81 -12.53 -4.09 9.26
N ILE A 82 -11.46 -3.28 9.37
CA ILE A 82 -11.42 -2.17 10.32
C ILE A 82 -12.45 -1.10 9.95
N LEU A 83 -12.64 -0.81 8.67
CA LEU A 83 -13.66 0.13 8.23
C LEU A 83 -15.07 -0.36 8.58
N ILE A 84 -15.38 -1.64 8.33
CA ILE A 84 -16.67 -2.24 8.68
C ILE A 84 -16.90 -2.20 10.21
N GLU A 85 -15.90 -2.57 11.00
CA GLU A 85 -15.96 -2.52 12.46
C GLU A 85 -16.14 -1.08 12.99
N SER A 86 -15.67 -0.08 12.22
CA SER A 86 -15.87 1.35 12.49
C SER A 86 -17.19 1.92 11.96
N GLY A 87 -18.07 1.07 11.40
CA GLY A 87 -19.38 1.45 10.88
C GLY A 87 -19.36 2.04 9.45
N VAL A 88 -18.24 1.92 8.74
CA VAL A 88 -18.11 2.34 7.35
C VAL A 88 -18.44 1.18 6.42
N VAL A 89 -19.28 1.43 5.41
CA VAL A 89 -19.56 0.42 4.38
C VAL A 89 -18.33 0.23 3.51
N ALA A 90 -17.76 -0.96 3.53
CA ALA A 90 -16.59 -1.32 2.72
C ALA A 90 -16.73 -2.75 2.21
N SER A 91 -16.24 -3.03 1.01
CA SER A 91 -16.21 -4.39 0.45
C SER A 91 -15.04 -4.54 -0.52
N LEU A 92 -14.31 -5.65 -0.41
CA LEU A 92 -13.27 -6.00 -1.38
C LEU A 92 -13.88 -6.30 -2.75
N ALA A 93 -13.14 -5.98 -3.80
CA ALA A 93 -13.52 -6.36 -5.15
C ALA A 93 -13.59 -7.89 -5.29
N PRO A 94 -14.54 -8.43 -6.05
CA PRO A 94 -14.59 -9.87 -6.33
C PRO A 94 -13.28 -10.38 -6.92
N ARG A 95 -12.90 -11.61 -6.58
CA ARG A 95 -11.67 -12.23 -7.13
C ARG A 95 -11.69 -12.22 -8.66
N GLY A 96 -10.59 -11.77 -9.26
CA GLY A 96 -10.47 -11.65 -10.71
C GLY A 96 -11.05 -10.37 -11.30
N GLN A 97 -11.70 -9.55 -10.51
CA GLN A 97 -12.12 -8.21 -10.91
C GLN A 97 -10.88 -7.35 -11.18
N ARG A 98 -10.83 -6.72 -12.36
CA ARG A 98 -9.78 -5.77 -12.70
C ARG A 98 -10.26 -4.34 -12.40
N GLY A 99 -9.32 -3.47 -12.05
CA GLY A 99 -9.54 -2.03 -11.96
C GLY A 99 -9.48 -1.46 -10.56
N PHE A 100 -10.14 -2.02 -9.56
CA PHE A 100 -10.08 -1.56 -8.17
C PHE A 100 -9.92 -2.73 -7.19
N ASP A 101 -9.49 -2.44 -5.97
CA ASP A 101 -9.19 -3.45 -4.96
C ASP A 101 -10.26 -3.47 -3.84
N ILE A 102 -10.81 -2.30 -3.49
CA ILE A 102 -11.86 -2.15 -2.48
C ILE A 102 -12.82 -1.02 -2.87
N GLU A 103 -14.11 -1.19 -2.55
CA GLU A 103 -15.10 -0.13 -2.60
C GLU A 103 -15.41 0.33 -1.17
N ILE A 104 -15.28 1.63 -0.90
CA ILE A 104 -15.57 2.25 0.39
C ILE A 104 -16.68 3.25 0.17
N SER A 105 -17.82 3.03 0.80
CA SER A 105 -19.09 3.72 0.54
C SER A 105 -19.52 3.58 -0.93
N THR A 106 -19.20 4.54 -1.78
CA THR A 106 -19.50 4.51 -3.23
C THR A 106 -18.27 4.75 -4.09
N GLU A 107 -17.11 4.84 -3.47
CA GLU A 107 -15.85 5.13 -4.15
C GLU A 107 -15.00 3.87 -4.32
N LYS A 108 -14.40 3.72 -5.49
CA LYS A 108 -13.51 2.62 -5.86
C LYS A 108 -12.06 2.99 -5.63
N PHE A 109 -11.39 2.23 -4.77
CA PHE A 109 -10.00 2.45 -4.41
C PHE A 109 -9.07 1.41 -5.02
N SER A 110 -7.95 1.85 -5.54
CA SER A 110 -6.82 0.98 -5.82
C SER A 110 -5.83 1.03 -4.66
N LEU A 111 -5.48 -0.13 -4.13
CA LEU A 111 -4.57 -0.29 -3.00
C LEU A 111 -3.21 -0.77 -3.48
N LYS A 112 -2.16 -0.14 -2.99
CA LYS A 112 -0.77 -0.46 -3.32
C LYS A 112 0.06 -0.58 -2.05
N THR A 113 1.21 -1.23 -2.15
CA THR A 113 2.20 -1.28 -1.08
C THR A 113 3.59 -0.95 -1.63
N GLU A 114 4.39 -0.29 -0.81
CA GLU A 114 5.81 -0.05 -1.07
C GLU A 114 6.63 -0.52 0.14
N ALA A 115 7.53 -1.47 -0.09
CA ALA A 115 8.28 -2.12 0.97
C ALA A 115 9.71 -2.51 0.56
N ALA A 116 10.33 -1.76 -0.34
CA ALA A 116 11.70 -1.99 -0.77
C ALA A 116 12.70 -1.76 0.38
N LYS A 117 13.93 -2.32 0.26
CA LYS A 117 14.98 -2.14 1.29
C LYS A 117 15.44 -0.68 1.47
N ALA A 118 15.31 0.14 0.42
CA ALA A 118 15.75 1.53 0.41
C ALA A 118 14.62 2.43 -0.13
N ILE A 119 13.56 2.59 0.66
CA ILE A 119 12.48 3.52 0.34
C ILE A 119 12.98 4.94 0.55
N ARG A 120 12.77 5.79 -0.45
CA ARG A 120 13.02 7.22 -0.34
C ARG A 120 11.81 7.90 0.26
N GLU A 121 12.00 8.66 1.35
CA GLU A 121 10.88 9.30 2.04
C GLU A 121 10.13 10.31 1.16
N ASN A 122 10.85 11.05 0.31
CA ASN A 122 10.30 12.13 -0.50
C ASN A 122 9.75 11.71 -1.86
N THR A 123 9.91 10.45 -2.25
CA THR A 123 9.41 9.93 -3.52
C THR A 123 8.74 8.59 -3.32
N ILE A 124 7.73 8.31 -4.16
CA ILE A 124 6.96 7.07 -4.15
C ILE A 124 7.33 6.24 -5.37
N HIS A 125 7.50 4.93 -5.15
CA HIS A 125 7.72 3.96 -6.21
C HIS A 125 6.69 2.83 -6.11
N ILE A 126 5.90 2.65 -7.18
CA ILE A 126 4.98 1.52 -7.30
C ILE A 126 5.56 0.54 -8.30
N SER A 127 6.08 -0.56 -7.82
CA SER A 127 6.76 -1.58 -8.64
C SER A 127 5.82 -2.36 -9.57
N LYS A 128 4.51 -2.38 -9.26
CA LYS A 128 3.46 -2.95 -10.09
C LYS A 128 2.17 -2.16 -9.89
N PHE A 129 1.93 -1.17 -10.74
CA PHE A 129 0.67 -0.43 -10.72
C PHE A 129 -0.45 -1.26 -11.35
N MET A 130 -0.16 -1.85 -12.52
CA MET A 130 -1.06 -2.76 -13.24
C MET A 130 -0.25 -3.70 -14.14
N GLU A 131 -0.89 -4.76 -14.60
CA GLU A 131 -0.38 -5.58 -15.68
C GLU A 131 -0.69 -4.93 -17.02
N LEU A 132 0.29 -4.95 -17.91
CA LEU A 132 0.13 -4.53 -19.29
C LEU A 132 -0.31 -5.76 -20.08
N GLY A 133 -1.58 -5.81 -20.49
CA GLY A 133 -2.15 -6.97 -21.15
C GLY A 133 -1.50 -7.30 -22.50
N GLY A 134 -1.92 -8.43 -23.07
CA GLY A 134 -1.35 -9.02 -24.29
C GLY A 134 -1.67 -8.31 -25.60
N GLY A 135 -1.51 -6.98 -25.66
CA GLY A 135 -1.56 -6.24 -26.94
C GLY A 135 -0.26 -6.39 -27.73
N THR A 136 -0.24 -5.86 -28.95
CA THR A 136 0.97 -5.75 -29.76
C THR A 136 1.92 -4.78 -29.06
N TRP A 137 3.06 -5.28 -28.66
CA TRP A 137 4.12 -4.49 -28.04
C TRP A 137 5.47 -5.01 -28.55
N GLY A 138 6.15 -4.20 -29.31
CA GLY A 138 7.43 -4.49 -29.92
C GLY A 138 8.51 -3.48 -29.51
N SER A 139 9.00 -2.75 -30.49
CA SER A 139 10.08 -1.76 -30.33
C SER A 139 9.73 -0.39 -30.93
N ASN A 140 8.45 -0.17 -31.24
CA ASN A 140 8.00 1.10 -31.85
C ASN A 140 7.45 2.05 -30.77
N LEU A 141 7.61 3.33 -30.98
CA LEU A 141 7.11 4.35 -30.05
C LEU A 141 5.58 4.34 -29.95
N GLU A 142 4.89 3.99 -31.03
CA GLU A 142 3.44 3.84 -31.09
C GLU A 142 2.91 2.81 -30.09
N ASP A 143 3.71 1.77 -29.81
CA ASP A 143 3.35 0.76 -28.81
C ASP A 143 3.24 1.39 -27.41
N LEU A 144 4.15 2.33 -27.06
CA LEU A 144 4.09 3.04 -25.78
C LEU A 144 2.88 3.95 -25.69
N ILE A 145 2.40 4.53 -26.79
CA ILE A 145 1.15 5.31 -26.83
C ILE A 145 -0.02 4.40 -26.45
N GLY A 146 -0.09 3.21 -27.01
CA GLY A 146 -1.12 2.22 -26.71
C GLY A 146 -1.08 1.77 -25.24
N LEU A 147 0.11 1.51 -24.69
CA LEU A 147 0.29 1.13 -23.28
C LEU A 147 -0.08 2.28 -22.32
N ARG A 148 0.27 3.52 -22.66
CA ARG A 148 -0.17 4.70 -21.91
C ARG A 148 -1.69 4.82 -21.92
N GLN A 149 -2.33 4.59 -23.05
CA GLN A 149 -3.80 4.61 -23.14
C GLN A 149 -4.44 3.52 -22.28
N GLN A 150 -3.87 2.31 -22.21
CA GLN A 150 -4.33 1.26 -21.28
C GLN A 150 -4.28 1.75 -19.82
N PHE A 151 -3.20 2.42 -19.42
CA PHE A 151 -3.07 3.01 -18.08
C PHE A 151 -4.15 4.07 -17.81
N LEU A 152 -4.37 5.01 -18.73
CA LEU A 152 -5.37 6.06 -18.57
C LEU A 152 -6.78 5.47 -18.49
N THR A 153 -7.07 4.44 -19.29
CA THR A 153 -8.34 3.72 -19.26
C THR A 153 -8.53 2.99 -17.91
N ALA A 154 -7.49 2.34 -17.39
CA ALA A 154 -7.55 1.70 -16.08
C ALA A 154 -7.81 2.71 -14.95
N LEU A 155 -7.18 3.90 -15.01
CA LEU A 155 -7.43 4.98 -14.07
C LEU A 155 -8.88 5.48 -14.11
N ALA A 156 -9.55 5.43 -15.26
CA ALA A 156 -10.95 5.88 -15.37
C ALA A 156 -11.88 5.13 -14.42
N GLY A 157 -11.63 3.83 -14.20
CA GLY A 157 -12.40 2.96 -13.30
C GLY A 157 -12.07 3.08 -11.80
N ILE A 158 -11.12 3.95 -11.42
CA ILE A 158 -10.66 4.14 -10.04
C ILE A 158 -11.00 5.56 -9.60
N ASN A 159 -11.53 5.73 -8.38
CA ASN A 159 -11.74 7.05 -7.79
C ASN A 159 -10.50 7.53 -7.06
N ARG A 160 -9.92 6.68 -6.20
CA ARG A 160 -8.81 7.02 -5.29
C ARG A 160 -7.73 5.95 -5.30
N ILE A 161 -6.50 6.32 -5.00
CA ILE A 161 -5.34 5.41 -5.00
C ILE A 161 -4.62 5.57 -3.68
N LEU A 162 -4.59 4.52 -2.89
CA LEU A 162 -3.89 4.49 -1.61
C LEU A 162 -2.65 3.60 -1.70
N ILE A 163 -1.58 4.04 -1.06
CA ILE A 163 -0.37 3.24 -0.91
C ILE A 163 0.05 3.18 0.56
N LEU A 164 0.19 1.97 1.07
CA LEU A 164 0.79 1.72 2.38
C LEU A 164 2.28 1.53 2.20
N ARG A 165 3.08 2.41 2.81
CA ARG A 165 4.54 2.42 2.69
C ARG A 165 5.19 1.97 3.98
N THR A 166 6.16 1.06 3.87
CA THR A 166 6.96 0.58 5.00
C THR A 166 8.29 1.33 5.02
N LEU A 167 8.34 2.50 5.67
CA LEU A 167 9.52 3.38 5.65
C LEU A 167 10.68 2.83 6.48
N LYS A 168 10.37 2.16 7.59
CA LYS A 168 11.36 1.53 8.45
C LYS A 168 10.88 0.17 8.92
N LYS A 169 11.76 -0.82 8.79
CA LYS A 169 11.55 -2.20 9.22
C LYS A 169 12.84 -2.72 9.84
N SER A 170 13.16 -2.28 11.03
CA SER A 170 14.34 -2.73 11.76
C SER A 170 14.05 -2.76 13.25
N ASP A 171 14.22 -3.94 13.88
CA ASP A 171 14.09 -4.06 15.33
C ASP A 171 14.88 -2.97 16.06
N PRO A 172 14.29 -2.34 17.06
CA PRO A 172 12.91 -2.54 17.53
C PRO A 172 11.85 -1.66 16.84
N ILE A 173 12.24 -0.80 15.90
CA ILE A 173 11.38 0.29 15.36
C ILE A 173 10.83 -0.05 14.00
N PHE A 174 9.52 0.11 13.86
CA PHE A 174 8.77 0.03 12.61
C PHE A 174 8.10 1.35 12.32
N LEU A 175 8.09 1.75 11.04
CA LEU A 175 7.42 2.98 10.59
C LEU A 175 6.67 2.72 9.29
N TYR A 176 5.37 2.98 9.33
CA TYR A 176 4.47 2.92 8.19
C TYR A 176 3.83 4.27 7.92
N GLU A 177 3.48 4.53 6.67
CA GLU A 177 2.62 5.65 6.30
C GLU A 177 1.58 5.22 5.28
N LEU A 178 0.39 5.81 5.36
CA LEU A 178 -0.67 5.69 4.36
C LEU A 178 -0.74 6.98 3.56
N VAL A 179 -0.52 6.87 2.27
CA VAL A 179 -0.48 8.01 1.35
C VAL A 179 -1.54 7.83 0.26
N GLU A 180 -2.27 8.87 -0.04
CA GLU A 180 -3.13 8.96 -1.21
C GLU A 180 -2.42 9.67 -2.34
N ILE A 181 -2.40 9.03 -3.50
CA ILE A 181 -1.89 9.59 -4.74
C ILE A 181 -3.07 10.22 -5.48
N PRO A 182 -3.10 11.55 -5.66
CA PRO A 182 -4.19 12.20 -6.36
C PRO A 182 -4.27 11.73 -7.81
N LYS A 183 -5.40 11.17 -8.20
CA LYS A 183 -5.64 10.71 -9.58
C LYS A 183 -5.32 11.76 -10.65
N PRO A 184 -5.65 13.07 -10.46
CA PRO A 184 -5.28 14.12 -11.42
C PRO A 184 -3.78 14.21 -11.69
N GLN A 185 -2.93 13.91 -10.71
CA GLN A 185 -1.47 13.89 -10.94
C GLN A 185 -1.08 12.78 -11.91
N LEU A 186 -1.63 11.57 -11.74
CA LEU A 186 -1.34 10.46 -12.64
C LEU A 186 -1.92 10.66 -14.05
N LEU A 187 -3.03 11.37 -14.18
CA LEU A 187 -3.63 11.72 -15.48
C LEU A 187 -2.74 12.65 -16.32
N LYS A 188 -1.80 13.41 -15.71
CA LYS A 188 -0.80 14.19 -16.45
C LYS A 188 0.07 13.32 -17.38
N ALA A 189 0.14 12.02 -17.17
CA ALA A 189 0.81 11.10 -18.08
C ALA A 189 0.22 11.13 -19.51
N SER A 190 -1.00 11.61 -19.70
CA SER A 190 -1.63 11.77 -21.04
C SER A 190 -0.77 12.60 -22.00
N THR A 191 -0.06 13.58 -21.50
CA THR A 191 0.83 14.47 -22.26
C THR A 191 2.31 14.22 -22.02
N GLY A 192 2.66 13.22 -21.17
CA GLY A 192 4.05 12.90 -20.86
C GLY A 192 4.88 12.51 -22.08
N ARG A 193 6.15 12.86 -22.06
CA ARG A 193 7.12 12.54 -23.11
C ARG A 193 7.43 11.03 -23.10
N LEU A 194 7.22 10.37 -24.21
CA LEU A 194 7.49 8.94 -24.38
C LEU A 194 8.90 8.71 -24.90
N GLU A 195 9.56 7.68 -24.39
CA GLU A 195 10.90 7.28 -24.80
C GLU A 195 11.05 5.76 -24.74
N MET A 196 11.42 5.15 -25.88
CA MET A 196 11.70 3.72 -25.97
C MET A 196 13.15 3.44 -25.59
N MET A 197 13.38 2.43 -24.74
CA MET A 197 14.73 2.02 -24.33
C MET A 197 15.34 1.07 -25.37
N MET A 198 15.78 1.61 -26.51
CA MET A 198 16.31 0.83 -27.64
C MET A 198 17.52 -0.05 -27.25
N GLN A 199 18.31 0.37 -26.27
CA GLN A 199 19.48 -0.38 -25.79
C GLN A 199 19.15 -1.52 -24.82
N SER A 200 17.91 -1.65 -24.39
CA SER A 200 17.49 -2.73 -23.51
C SER A 200 17.57 -4.09 -24.22
N THR A 201 17.96 -5.13 -23.49
CA THR A 201 17.94 -6.52 -23.98
C THR A 201 16.56 -7.18 -23.82
N GLN A 202 15.61 -6.51 -23.15
CA GLN A 202 14.25 -7.03 -23.00
C GLN A 202 13.52 -7.11 -24.35
N ASN A 203 12.62 -8.08 -24.46
CA ASN A 203 11.70 -8.22 -25.58
C ASN A 203 10.30 -8.52 -25.04
N PRO A 204 9.31 -7.63 -25.23
CA PRO A 204 9.40 -6.36 -25.97
C PRO A 204 10.32 -5.33 -25.31
N LYS A 205 10.72 -4.30 -26.07
CA LYS A 205 11.54 -3.21 -25.55
C LYS A 205 10.76 -2.41 -24.50
N PRO A 206 11.36 -2.17 -23.33
CA PRO A 206 10.72 -1.31 -22.31
C PRO A 206 10.79 0.16 -22.74
N GLY A 207 10.02 1.00 -22.04
CA GLY A 207 10.02 2.42 -22.29
C GLY A 207 9.57 3.24 -21.09
N TYR A 208 9.69 4.52 -21.23
CA TYR A 208 9.26 5.50 -20.23
C TYR A 208 8.22 6.47 -20.79
N CYS A 209 7.37 6.96 -19.89
CA CYS A 209 6.60 8.18 -20.06
C CYS A 209 7.03 9.14 -18.95
N TYR A 210 7.77 10.17 -19.29
CA TYR A 210 8.22 11.20 -18.34
C TYR A 210 7.16 12.28 -18.22
N VAL A 211 6.74 12.57 -16.99
CA VAL A 211 5.78 13.63 -16.68
C VAL A 211 6.53 14.75 -15.98
N GLU A 212 6.64 15.87 -16.68
CA GLU A 212 7.42 17.04 -16.28
C GLU A 212 6.50 18.26 -16.21
N GLU A 213 6.78 19.17 -15.28
CA GLU A 213 6.11 20.46 -15.14
C GLU A 213 7.15 21.50 -14.72
N ASN A 214 7.23 22.63 -15.45
CA ASN A 214 8.23 23.68 -15.21
C ASN A 214 9.67 23.15 -15.15
N GLU A 215 10.02 22.26 -16.07
CA GLU A 215 11.34 21.60 -16.16
C GLU A 215 11.66 20.64 -14.99
N GLU A 216 10.70 20.39 -14.10
CA GLU A 216 10.87 19.47 -12.99
C GLU A 216 10.15 18.15 -13.26
N LEU A 217 10.85 17.02 -13.06
CA LEU A 217 10.27 15.69 -13.19
C LEU A 217 9.36 15.40 -11.99
N LEU A 218 8.05 15.27 -12.24
CA LEU A 218 7.08 14.92 -11.21
C LEU A 218 7.07 13.41 -10.94
N PHE A 219 7.10 12.60 -11.99
CA PHE A 219 7.21 11.14 -11.96
C PHE A 219 7.46 10.59 -13.36
N SER A 220 7.74 9.30 -13.44
CA SER A 220 7.70 8.58 -14.71
C SER A 220 6.89 7.29 -14.62
N LEU A 221 6.23 6.94 -15.72
CA LEU A 221 5.72 5.59 -15.93
C LEU A 221 6.83 4.79 -16.60
N TYR A 222 7.06 3.57 -16.11
CA TYR A 222 7.95 2.60 -16.74
C TYR A 222 7.15 1.42 -17.25
N PHE A 223 7.17 1.24 -18.55
CA PHE A 223 6.58 0.11 -19.24
C PHE A 223 7.63 -1.01 -19.27
N ASP A 224 7.49 -1.96 -18.36
CA ASP A 224 8.44 -3.06 -18.18
C ASP A 224 8.13 -4.20 -19.13
N GLY A 225 8.99 -4.41 -20.11
CA GLY A 225 8.90 -5.48 -21.12
C GLY A 225 9.30 -6.87 -20.61
N GLY A 226 9.64 -7.02 -19.33
CA GLY A 226 9.98 -8.30 -18.72
C GLY A 226 8.82 -9.31 -18.69
N GLY A 227 9.06 -10.48 -18.10
CA GLY A 227 8.10 -11.59 -18.13
C GLY A 227 6.71 -11.28 -17.58
N GLU A 228 6.59 -10.37 -16.61
CA GLU A 228 5.29 -9.96 -16.06
C GLU A 228 4.59 -8.85 -16.87
N ARG A 229 5.30 -8.17 -17.80
CA ARG A 229 4.75 -7.03 -18.55
C ARG A 229 3.94 -6.09 -17.67
N LYS A 230 4.61 -5.35 -16.84
CA LYS A 230 3.95 -4.49 -15.83
C LYS A 230 4.24 -3.02 -16.03
N LEU A 231 3.30 -2.18 -15.63
CA LEU A 231 3.49 -0.75 -15.50
C LEU A 231 3.94 -0.42 -14.08
N GLN A 232 4.99 0.36 -13.97
CA GLN A 232 5.51 0.91 -12.71
C GLN A 232 5.33 2.43 -12.69
N VAL A 233 5.11 3.00 -11.51
CA VAL A 233 5.21 4.44 -11.27
C VAL A 233 6.49 4.71 -10.51
N LYS A 234 7.39 5.52 -11.07
CA LYS A 234 8.72 5.77 -10.51
C LYS A 234 8.92 7.22 -10.15
N GLY A 235 9.46 7.44 -8.95
CA GLY A 235 9.92 8.75 -8.52
C GLY A 235 8.81 9.80 -8.37
N LEU A 236 7.56 9.36 -8.10
CA LEU A 236 6.47 10.29 -7.85
C LEU A 236 6.78 11.12 -6.60
N GLN A 237 6.82 12.44 -6.77
CA GLN A 237 7.08 13.36 -5.67
C GLN A 237 5.99 13.26 -4.60
N LYS A 238 6.39 12.91 -3.36
CA LYS A 238 5.43 12.76 -2.25
C LYS A 238 4.76 14.07 -1.88
N SER A 239 5.39 15.21 -2.12
CA SER A 239 4.81 16.54 -1.93
C SER A 239 3.52 16.78 -2.72
N LEU A 240 3.29 16.01 -3.79
CA LEU A 240 2.06 16.05 -4.60
C LEU A 240 0.94 15.16 -4.05
N CYS A 241 1.20 14.43 -2.98
CA CYS A 241 0.33 13.40 -2.41
C CYS A 241 -0.19 13.83 -1.03
N THR A 242 -1.23 13.16 -0.54
CA THR A 242 -1.80 13.40 0.79
C THR A 242 -1.39 12.26 1.72
N VAL A 243 -0.69 12.58 2.80
CA VAL A 243 -0.43 11.61 3.88
C VAL A 243 -1.63 11.59 4.82
N HIS A 244 -2.32 10.47 4.91
CA HIS A 244 -3.48 10.29 5.78
C HIS A 244 -3.09 9.94 7.21
N ALA A 245 -2.09 9.06 7.36
CA ALA A 245 -1.64 8.61 8.68
C ALA A 245 -0.21 8.09 8.63
N THR A 246 0.43 8.09 9.80
CA THR A 246 1.71 7.41 10.07
C THR A 246 1.59 6.57 11.34
N TRP A 247 2.26 5.42 11.33
CA TRP A 247 2.31 4.51 12.47
C TRP A 247 3.76 4.17 12.78
N GLN A 248 4.29 4.78 13.84
CA GLN A 248 5.57 4.38 14.41
C GLN A 248 5.32 3.58 15.68
N PHE A 249 6.00 2.45 15.82
CA PHE A 249 5.90 1.63 17.01
C PHE A 249 7.17 0.82 17.24
N GLU A 250 7.33 0.37 18.47
CA GLU A 250 8.39 -0.52 18.88
C GLU A 250 7.85 -1.92 19.18
N LEU A 251 8.72 -2.92 19.06
CA LEU A 251 8.48 -4.26 19.51
C LEU A 251 9.52 -4.63 20.58
N PRO A 252 9.19 -5.56 21.51
CA PRO A 252 10.17 -6.09 22.44
C PRO A 252 11.37 -6.69 21.70
N THR A 253 12.58 -6.40 22.16
CA THR A 253 13.81 -6.94 21.58
C THR A 253 13.83 -8.47 21.69
N GLY A 254 14.19 -9.15 20.60
CA GLY A 254 14.21 -10.62 20.56
C GLY A 254 12.86 -11.28 20.33
N THR A 255 11.84 -10.51 19.89
CA THR A 255 10.49 -11.03 19.60
C THR A 255 10.46 -11.99 18.41
N LEU A 256 11.43 -11.91 17.48
CA LEU A 256 11.51 -12.73 16.25
C LEU A 256 12.85 -13.44 16.11
#